data_b146f6237cfcdb6ddd03e14b79fa1165
#
_entry.id   b146f6237cfcdb6ddd03e14b79fa1165
#
_cell.length_a   1.000
_cell.length_b   1.000
_cell.length_c   1.000
_cell.angle_alpha   90.00
_cell.angle_beta   90.00
_cell.angle_gamma   90.00
#
_symmetry.space_group_name_H-M   'P 1'
#
loop_
_entity.id
_entity.type
_entity.pdbx_description
1 polymer ?
#
loop_
_entity_poly.entity_id
_entity_poly.type
_entity_poly.pdbx_seq_one_letter_code
_entity_poly.pdbx_strand_id
1 'polypeptide(L)'
;MSNGERLALDVRFWGKEHGLPGLYPLICHLLDSAAVFLVLWDEVLSEGMRRRIAAELGLSVAEARLVTGFWAGLHDLGKITPPFVVKVPEAFKVLDGDAVYGGSAGAAEERGFRHEMGTHWSLVSLLAKEGGYGFEGRVAGALAHQVAQLLGGHHGCFGEVIARRKAVDPGAYQAGLGGAGWAEQRRLHFGEVRRVVGGGVVPPGGLSAEAAVVVHGLVVFADWLASGAGWIVPRMPGVGWSGSAAELDAHWAAACAGAPGLVRGARLGRVGFPEGEAGRFERLFPFAPNALQQDVAEVLPGLVGEQGSGLVLVTAPTGDGKTEAALAAAVALGRASGARGLFFALPTMATADAMFGRVAEFAGRALVGERALMLLHSGAWLSSVMDPAGVVGGVDRWRVGEAVPDEGAEVAEAGVFSGGSVTAVEADGWLRSGAR
;
A
#
# COMPACT_ATOMS: atom_id res chain seq x y z
N MET A 1 -26.08 -37.38 16.18
CA MET A 1 -25.88 -35.92 16.07
C MET A 1 -24.82 -35.59 17.11
N SER A 2 -23.54 -35.61 16.69
CA SER A 2 -22.41 -35.33 17.57
C SER A 2 -22.34 -33.83 17.84
N ASN A 3 -22.09 -33.46 19.10
CA ASN A 3 -21.74 -32.10 19.49
C ASN A 3 -20.75 -31.53 18.49
N GLY A 4 -21.18 -30.52 17.71
CA GLY A 4 -20.28 -29.86 16.76
C GLY A 4 -19.18 -29.15 17.53
N GLU A 5 -18.02 -29.76 17.61
CA GLU A 5 -16.80 -29.08 18.01
C GLU A 5 -16.66 -27.86 17.09
N ARG A 6 -16.68 -26.65 17.67
CA ARG A 6 -16.40 -25.45 16.92
C ARG A 6 -14.96 -25.52 16.43
N LEU A 7 -14.76 -25.36 15.13
CA LEU A 7 -13.42 -25.31 14.57
C LEU A 7 -12.63 -24.17 15.26
N ALA A 8 -11.39 -24.46 15.62
CA ALA A 8 -10.44 -23.44 16.08
C ALA A 8 -9.73 -22.80 14.87
N LEU A 9 -9.09 -21.66 15.10
CA LEU A 9 -8.19 -21.04 14.14
C LEU A 9 -7.08 -22.05 13.77
N ASP A 10 -6.88 -22.26 12.47
CA ASP A 10 -5.87 -23.20 11.99
C ASP A 10 -4.61 -22.46 11.52
N VAL A 11 -3.56 -22.59 12.27
CA VAL A 11 -2.26 -21.94 12.04
C VAL A 11 -1.43 -22.59 10.92
N ARG A 12 -1.89 -23.69 10.35
CA ARG A 12 -1.25 -24.37 9.21
C ARG A 12 -1.41 -23.59 7.90
N PHE A 13 -2.38 -22.66 7.83
CA PHE A 13 -2.46 -21.71 6.73
C PHE A 13 -1.31 -20.74 6.80
N TRP A 14 -0.58 -20.61 5.70
CA TRP A 14 0.65 -19.82 5.62
C TRP A 14 0.49 -18.58 4.75
N GLY A 15 1.21 -17.51 5.11
CA GLY A 15 1.23 -16.25 4.39
C GLY A 15 2.46 -16.09 3.50
N LYS A 16 3.60 -16.55 4.00
CA LYS A 16 4.92 -16.41 3.31
C LYS A 16 5.75 -17.68 3.58
N GLU A 17 6.60 -18.03 2.59
CA GLU A 17 7.49 -19.21 2.70
C GLU A 17 8.88 -18.96 2.09
N HIS A 18 8.94 -18.23 0.99
CA HIS A 18 10.17 -18.05 0.24
C HIS A 18 11.23 -17.26 1.03
N GLY A 19 12.47 -17.79 1.05
CA GLY A 19 13.59 -17.17 1.80
C GLY A 19 13.47 -17.27 3.33
N LEU A 20 12.50 -18.06 3.84
CA LEU A 20 12.28 -18.25 5.27
C LEU A 20 12.69 -19.67 5.72
N PRO A 21 13.02 -19.87 7.01
CA PRO A 21 13.37 -21.19 7.54
C PRO A 21 12.15 -22.14 7.62
N GLY A 22 10.94 -21.70 7.35
CA GLY A 22 9.70 -22.47 7.35
C GLY A 22 8.50 -21.63 6.97
N LEU A 23 7.32 -22.23 6.94
CA LEU A 23 6.07 -21.55 6.62
C LEU A 23 5.74 -20.54 7.71
N TYR A 24 5.50 -19.28 7.31
CA TYR A 24 5.05 -18.24 8.23
C TYR A 24 3.52 -18.23 8.31
N PRO A 25 2.91 -18.39 9.49
CA PRO A 25 1.47 -18.46 9.61
C PRO A 25 0.77 -17.25 9.02
N LEU A 26 -0.30 -17.48 8.26
CA LEU A 26 -1.05 -16.41 7.62
C LEU A 26 -1.56 -15.38 8.63
N ILE A 27 -2.11 -15.83 9.75
CA ILE A 27 -2.63 -14.92 10.77
C ILE A 27 -1.56 -13.95 11.29
N CYS A 28 -0.31 -14.41 11.44
CA CYS A 28 0.80 -13.53 11.81
C CYS A 28 1.06 -12.47 10.75
N HIS A 29 1.11 -12.86 9.46
CA HIS A 29 1.29 -11.92 8.36
C HIS A 29 0.15 -10.89 8.25
N LEU A 30 -1.10 -11.30 8.47
CA LEU A 30 -2.25 -10.41 8.47
C LEU A 30 -2.13 -9.36 9.60
N LEU A 31 -1.75 -9.77 10.80
CA LEU A 31 -1.53 -8.88 11.93
C LEU A 31 -0.32 -7.95 11.71
N ASP A 32 0.76 -8.47 11.17
CA ASP A 32 1.95 -7.67 10.82
C ASP A 32 1.61 -6.56 9.84
N SER A 33 0.89 -6.89 8.77
CA SER A 33 0.46 -5.92 7.76
C SER A 33 -0.44 -4.85 8.35
N ALA A 34 -1.36 -5.23 9.25
CA ALA A 34 -2.18 -4.27 9.96
C ALA A 34 -1.33 -3.33 10.85
N ALA A 35 -0.35 -3.87 11.60
CA ALA A 35 0.51 -3.07 12.47
C ALA A 35 1.35 -2.07 11.67
N VAL A 36 1.93 -2.50 10.56
CA VAL A 36 2.69 -1.63 9.64
C VAL A 36 1.79 -0.56 9.02
N PHE A 37 0.57 -0.93 8.59
CA PHE A 37 -0.40 0.01 8.05
C PHE A 37 -0.74 1.13 9.05
N LEU A 38 -0.95 0.81 10.33
CA LEU A 38 -1.25 1.81 11.34
C LEU A 38 -0.12 2.84 11.50
N VAL A 39 1.14 2.42 11.36
CA VAL A 39 2.29 3.33 11.38
C VAL A 39 2.35 4.16 10.09
N LEU A 40 2.11 3.54 8.93
CA LEU A 40 2.05 4.27 7.65
C LEU A 40 0.93 5.33 7.67
N TRP A 41 -0.23 5.02 8.25
CA TRP A 41 -1.30 5.98 8.46
C TRP A 41 -0.84 7.19 9.28
N ASP A 42 -0.13 6.97 10.38
CA ASP A 42 0.32 8.03 11.29
C ASP A 42 1.48 8.84 10.69
N GLU A 43 2.44 8.17 10.06
CA GLU A 43 3.72 8.74 9.66
C GLU A 43 3.72 9.25 8.21
N VAL A 44 3.00 8.59 7.29
CA VAL A 44 3.01 8.92 5.86
C VAL A 44 1.87 9.84 5.48
N LEU A 45 0.64 9.61 5.94
CA LEU A 45 -0.49 10.45 5.57
C LEU A 45 -0.42 11.85 6.21
N SER A 46 -0.80 12.86 5.43
CA SER A 46 -1.02 14.20 5.98
C SER A 46 -2.24 14.21 6.91
N GLU A 47 -2.25 15.14 7.83
CA GLU A 47 -3.42 15.32 8.71
C GLU A 47 -4.69 15.63 7.90
N GLY A 48 -4.57 16.42 6.84
CA GLY A 48 -5.67 16.71 5.92
C GLY A 48 -6.21 15.45 5.24
N MET A 49 -5.34 14.55 4.77
CA MET A 49 -5.76 13.29 4.16
C MET A 49 -6.41 12.35 5.17
N ARG A 50 -5.86 12.23 6.38
CA ARG A 50 -6.47 11.43 7.47
C ARG A 50 -7.87 11.95 7.82
N ARG A 51 -8.05 13.29 7.94
CA ARG A 51 -9.35 13.91 8.18
C ARG A 51 -10.32 13.69 7.01
N ARG A 52 -9.84 13.78 5.76
CA ARG A 52 -10.66 13.54 4.58
C ARG A 52 -11.19 12.08 4.55
N ILE A 53 -10.32 11.10 4.70
CA ILE A 53 -10.73 9.68 4.74
C ILE A 53 -11.72 9.43 5.87
N ALA A 54 -11.46 9.97 7.06
CA ALA A 54 -12.35 9.84 8.20
C ALA A 54 -13.73 10.44 7.95
N ALA A 55 -13.78 11.64 7.37
CA ALA A 55 -15.03 12.34 7.03
C ALA A 55 -15.85 11.57 5.97
N GLU A 56 -15.19 11.03 4.93
CA GLU A 56 -15.84 10.22 3.89
C GLU A 56 -16.44 8.93 4.48
N LEU A 57 -15.74 8.29 5.41
CA LEU A 57 -16.24 7.12 6.13
C LEU A 57 -17.30 7.46 7.18
N GLY A 58 -17.48 8.74 7.53
CA GLY A 58 -18.37 9.19 8.61
C GLY A 58 -17.86 8.79 9.99
N LEU A 59 -16.55 8.74 10.19
CA LEU A 59 -15.87 8.29 11.40
C LEU A 59 -14.98 9.39 11.97
N SER A 60 -14.60 9.27 13.24
CA SER A 60 -13.47 10.02 13.79
C SER A 60 -12.15 9.54 13.13
N VAL A 61 -11.11 10.38 13.19
CA VAL A 61 -9.78 9.99 12.64
C VAL A 61 -9.23 8.74 13.34
N ALA A 62 -9.46 8.59 14.63
CA ALA A 62 -9.02 7.43 15.39
C ALA A 62 -9.77 6.14 14.98
N GLU A 63 -11.08 6.21 14.79
CA GLU A 63 -11.89 5.09 14.30
C GLU A 63 -11.52 4.72 12.84
N ALA A 64 -11.38 5.72 11.95
CA ALA A 64 -10.97 5.50 10.57
C ALA A 64 -9.60 4.81 10.48
N ARG A 65 -8.65 5.21 11.34
CA ARG A 65 -7.34 4.57 11.46
C ARG A 65 -7.46 3.07 11.78
N LEU A 66 -8.25 2.71 12.79
CA LEU A 66 -8.44 1.32 13.20
C LEU A 66 -9.20 0.51 12.16
N VAL A 67 -10.25 1.07 11.58
CA VAL A 67 -11.06 0.41 10.53
C VAL A 67 -10.22 0.14 9.28
N THR A 68 -9.45 1.12 8.79
CA THR A 68 -8.59 0.92 7.63
C THR A 68 -7.40 0.00 7.93
N GLY A 69 -6.87 0.02 9.16
CA GLY A 69 -5.88 -0.95 9.63
C GLY A 69 -6.42 -2.38 9.68
N PHE A 70 -7.65 -2.55 10.15
CA PHE A 70 -8.35 -3.83 10.09
C PHE A 70 -8.50 -4.32 8.63
N TRP A 71 -8.89 -3.44 7.70
CA TRP A 71 -8.95 -3.80 6.29
C TRP A 71 -7.59 -4.26 5.76
N ALA A 72 -6.52 -3.52 6.09
CA ALA A 72 -5.17 -3.91 5.69
C ALA A 72 -4.80 -5.32 6.18
N GLY A 73 -5.20 -5.67 7.40
CA GLY A 73 -5.04 -7.02 7.95
C GLY A 73 -5.87 -8.11 7.25
N LEU A 74 -6.70 -7.78 6.27
CA LEU A 74 -7.52 -8.75 5.52
C LEU A 74 -7.05 -8.95 4.08
N HIS A 75 -6.04 -8.20 3.61
CA HIS A 75 -5.66 -8.17 2.19
C HIS A 75 -5.33 -9.55 1.60
N ASP A 76 -4.76 -10.42 2.39
CA ASP A 76 -4.30 -11.76 2.01
C ASP A 76 -5.23 -12.91 2.48
N LEU A 77 -6.44 -12.61 2.92
CA LEU A 77 -7.38 -13.63 3.42
C LEU A 77 -7.69 -14.71 2.36
N GLY A 78 -7.55 -14.39 1.09
CA GLY A 78 -7.70 -15.33 -0.03
C GLY A 78 -6.60 -16.39 -0.11
N LYS A 79 -5.54 -16.30 0.68
CA LYS A 79 -4.54 -17.37 0.83
C LYS A 79 -5.12 -18.62 1.53
N ILE A 80 -6.26 -18.49 2.21
CA ILE A 80 -7.03 -19.62 2.71
C ILE A 80 -7.88 -20.21 1.56
N THR A 81 -7.21 -20.73 0.54
CA THR A 81 -7.83 -21.36 -0.63
C THR A 81 -6.97 -22.51 -1.14
N PRO A 82 -7.59 -23.60 -1.66
CA PRO A 82 -6.85 -24.74 -2.19
C PRO A 82 -5.82 -24.35 -3.27
N PRO A 83 -6.15 -23.47 -4.27
CA PRO A 83 -5.19 -23.08 -5.30
C PRO A 83 -3.97 -22.31 -4.78
N PHE A 84 -4.08 -21.67 -3.61
CA PHE A 84 -2.91 -21.05 -2.99
C PHE A 84 -2.09 -22.05 -2.22
N VAL A 85 -2.73 -22.86 -1.37
CA VAL A 85 -2.01 -23.78 -0.47
C VAL A 85 -1.27 -24.87 -1.25
N VAL A 86 -1.78 -25.29 -2.43
CA VAL A 86 -1.12 -26.33 -3.27
C VAL A 86 0.24 -25.89 -3.81
N LYS A 87 0.58 -24.60 -3.77
CA LYS A 87 1.91 -24.08 -4.11
C LYS A 87 3.01 -24.72 -3.24
N VAL A 88 2.66 -25.15 -2.02
CA VAL A 88 3.51 -25.96 -1.15
C VAL A 88 2.86 -27.34 -1.00
N PRO A 89 3.23 -28.33 -1.84
CA PRO A 89 2.55 -29.62 -1.94
C PRO A 89 2.43 -30.38 -0.61
N GLU A 90 3.47 -30.31 0.22
CA GLU A 90 3.46 -31.00 1.53
C GLU A 90 2.46 -30.34 2.50
N ALA A 91 2.33 -29.02 2.51
CA ALA A 91 1.32 -28.32 3.31
C ALA A 91 -0.10 -28.64 2.81
N PHE A 92 -0.30 -28.68 1.50
CA PHE A 92 -1.58 -29.05 0.90
C PHE A 92 -1.98 -30.48 1.26
N LYS A 93 -1.06 -31.43 1.13
CA LYS A 93 -1.29 -32.85 1.46
C LYS A 93 -1.75 -33.05 2.91
N VAL A 94 -1.17 -32.30 3.85
CA VAL A 94 -1.57 -32.33 5.26
C VAL A 94 -2.99 -31.84 5.45
N LEU A 95 -3.37 -30.74 4.80
CA LEU A 95 -4.72 -30.18 4.90
C LEU A 95 -5.75 -31.03 4.14
N ASP A 96 -5.44 -31.50 2.92
CA ASP A 96 -6.37 -32.34 2.14
C ASP A 96 -6.61 -33.70 2.79
N GLY A 97 -5.67 -34.20 3.59
CA GLY A 97 -5.83 -35.38 4.44
C GLY A 97 -6.72 -35.17 5.68
N ASP A 98 -7.03 -33.93 6.02
CA ASP A 98 -7.89 -33.59 7.16
C ASP A 98 -9.36 -33.63 6.72
N ALA A 99 -10.22 -34.29 7.50
CA ALA A 99 -11.65 -34.44 7.21
C ALA A 99 -12.39 -33.09 7.04
N VAL A 100 -11.85 -32.02 7.62
CA VAL A 100 -12.40 -30.65 7.53
C VAL A 100 -12.17 -30.04 6.14
N TYR A 101 -11.05 -30.34 5.50
CA TYR A 101 -10.61 -29.73 4.23
C TYR A 101 -10.57 -30.72 3.07
N GLY A 102 -10.73 -32.02 3.34
CA GLY A 102 -10.57 -33.09 2.39
C GLY A 102 -11.45 -32.96 1.14
N GLY A 103 -10.98 -33.55 0.04
CA GLY A 103 -11.66 -33.48 -1.24
C GLY A 103 -11.44 -32.17 -2.00
N SER A 104 -10.43 -31.39 -1.64
CA SER A 104 -10.12 -30.09 -2.22
C SER A 104 -9.25 -30.14 -3.48
N ALA A 105 -8.82 -31.36 -3.93
CA ALA A 105 -7.93 -31.51 -5.08
C ALA A 105 -8.48 -30.86 -6.36
N GLY A 106 -9.77 -31.05 -6.66
CA GLY A 106 -10.41 -30.42 -7.83
C GLY A 106 -10.45 -28.87 -7.74
N ALA A 107 -10.63 -28.33 -6.54
CA ALA A 107 -10.56 -26.88 -6.32
C ALA A 107 -9.14 -26.36 -6.44
N ALA A 108 -8.13 -27.13 -6.03
CA ALA A 108 -6.71 -26.76 -6.15
C ALA A 108 -6.23 -26.67 -7.60
N GLU A 109 -6.87 -27.38 -8.53
CA GLU A 109 -6.56 -27.36 -9.96
C GLU A 109 -7.28 -26.23 -10.72
N GLU A 110 -8.03 -25.35 -10.05
CA GLU A 110 -8.75 -24.23 -10.68
C GLU A 110 -7.77 -23.27 -11.36
N ARG A 111 -7.68 -23.38 -12.68
CA ARG A 111 -6.74 -22.58 -13.47
C ARG A 111 -7.10 -21.09 -13.44
N GLY A 112 -6.11 -20.25 -13.20
CA GLY A 112 -6.27 -18.79 -13.19
C GLY A 112 -6.93 -18.25 -11.91
N PHE A 113 -7.22 -19.11 -10.93
CA PHE A 113 -7.68 -18.64 -9.62
C PHE A 113 -6.49 -18.19 -8.77
N ARG A 114 -6.44 -16.91 -8.48
CA ARG A 114 -5.37 -16.26 -7.70
C ARG A 114 -5.89 -15.89 -6.33
N HIS A 115 -4.99 -15.79 -5.33
CA HIS A 115 -5.39 -15.52 -3.95
C HIS A 115 -6.06 -14.13 -3.78
N GLU A 116 -5.67 -13.13 -4.58
CA GLU A 116 -6.35 -11.84 -4.58
C GLU A 116 -7.80 -11.92 -5.06
N MET A 117 -8.12 -12.82 -6.01
CA MET A 117 -9.50 -13.15 -6.34
C MET A 117 -10.20 -13.80 -5.14
N GLY A 118 -9.51 -14.72 -4.46
CA GLY A 118 -9.99 -15.35 -3.23
C GLY A 118 -10.31 -14.32 -2.14
N THR A 119 -9.45 -13.32 -1.97
CA THR A 119 -9.67 -12.18 -1.07
C THR A 119 -10.92 -11.41 -1.46
N HIS A 120 -11.02 -10.96 -2.72
CA HIS A 120 -12.18 -10.18 -3.21
C HIS A 120 -13.50 -10.93 -2.98
N TRP A 121 -13.59 -12.17 -3.48
CA TRP A 121 -14.82 -12.97 -3.39
C TRP A 121 -15.23 -13.30 -1.96
N SER A 122 -14.27 -13.62 -1.10
CA SER A 122 -14.54 -13.94 0.31
C SER A 122 -14.96 -12.72 1.11
N LEU A 123 -14.24 -11.61 0.94
CA LEU A 123 -14.45 -10.41 1.74
C LEU A 123 -15.77 -9.72 1.46
N VAL A 124 -16.31 -9.76 0.22
CA VAL A 124 -17.64 -9.20 -0.04
C VAL A 124 -18.68 -9.81 0.89
N SER A 125 -18.67 -11.12 1.07
CA SER A 125 -19.60 -11.82 1.96
C SER A 125 -19.29 -11.60 3.44
N LEU A 126 -18.01 -11.69 3.83
CA LEU A 126 -17.58 -11.57 5.22
C LEU A 126 -17.82 -10.17 5.77
N LEU A 127 -17.44 -9.12 5.03
CA LEU A 127 -17.69 -7.74 5.44
C LEU A 127 -19.18 -7.44 5.55
N ALA A 128 -20.00 -7.94 4.61
CA ALA A 128 -21.42 -7.70 4.64
C ALA A 128 -22.12 -8.40 5.81
N LYS A 129 -21.75 -9.65 6.11
CA LYS A 129 -22.41 -10.49 7.14
C LYS A 129 -21.74 -10.34 8.51
N GLU A 130 -20.48 -10.76 8.60
CA GLU A 130 -19.72 -10.77 9.86
C GLU A 130 -19.23 -9.37 10.23
N GLY A 131 -18.88 -8.55 9.25
CA GLY A 131 -18.48 -7.15 9.43
C GLY A 131 -19.63 -6.22 9.78
N GLY A 132 -20.87 -6.62 9.43
CA GLY A 132 -22.05 -5.80 9.63
C GLY A 132 -22.26 -4.68 8.60
N TYR A 133 -21.48 -4.67 7.49
CA TYR A 133 -21.55 -3.61 6.46
C TYR A 133 -22.81 -3.72 5.58
N GLY A 134 -23.48 -4.87 5.61
CA GLY A 134 -24.72 -5.10 4.85
C GLY A 134 -24.52 -5.14 3.32
N PHE A 135 -25.65 -5.33 2.62
CA PHE A 135 -25.75 -5.27 1.16
C PHE A 135 -26.80 -4.23 0.72
N GLU A 136 -26.98 -3.18 1.47
CA GLU A 136 -27.98 -2.16 1.14
C GLU A 136 -27.59 -1.40 -0.13
N GLY A 137 -28.60 -1.13 -0.97
CA GLY A 137 -28.41 -0.43 -2.23
C GLY A 137 -27.85 -1.29 -3.37
N ARG A 138 -27.17 -0.66 -4.33
CA ARG A 138 -26.46 -1.34 -5.40
C ARG A 138 -25.17 -1.94 -4.88
N VAL A 139 -24.92 -3.22 -5.15
CA VAL A 139 -23.72 -3.92 -4.67
C VAL A 139 -22.41 -3.18 -5.02
N ALA A 140 -22.33 -2.62 -6.22
CA ALA A 140 -21.17 -1.85 -6.67
C ALA A 140 -20.88 -0.60 -5.80
N GLY A 141 -21.89 -0.03 -5.16
CA GLY A 141 -21.75 1.11 -4.26
C GLY A 141 -21.72 0.73 -2.78
N ALA A 142 -21.95 -0.54 -2.45
CA ALA A 142 -21.89 -0.99 -1.06
C ALA A 142 -20.46 -1.00 -0.55
N LEU A 143 -20.22 -0.47 0.64
CA LEU A 143 -18.88 -0.38 1.23
C LEU A 143 -18.20 -1.76 1.33
N ALA A 144 -18.94 -2.81 1.67
CA ALA A 144 -18.42 -4.18 1.69
C ALA A 144 -17.76 -4.56 0.35
N HIS A 145 -18.39 -4.19 -0.78
CA HIS A 145 -17.85 -4.47 -2.09
C HIS A 145 -16.65 -3.57 -2.44
N GLN A 146 -16.73 -2.26 -2.14
CA GLN A 146 -15.61 -1.34 -2.37
C GLN A 146 -14.35 -1.82 -1.65
N VAL A 147 -14.47 -2.17 -0.37
CA VAL A 147 -13.34 -2.65 0.43
C VAL A 147 -12.82 -4.00 -0.08
N ALA A 148 -13.71 -4.94 -0.38
CA ALA A 148 -13.29 -6.25 -0.91
C ALA A 148 -12.58 -6.12 -2.26
N GLN A 149 -13.05 -5.24 -3.16
CA GLN A 149 -12.42 -4.97 -4.45
C GLN A 149 -11.06 -4.27 -4.28
N LEU A 150 -10.98 -3.31 -3.34
CA LEU A 150 -9.74 -2.62 -3.01
C LEU A 150 -8.68 -3.61 -2.51
N LEU A 151 -9.02 -4.47 -1.56
CA LEU A 151 -8.09 -5.44 -0.98
C LEU A 151 -7.74 -6.56 -1.96
N GLY A 152 -8.71 -7.04 -2.75
CA GLY A 152 -8.48 -7.98 -3.84
C GLY A 152 -7.70 -7.40 -5.00
N GLY A 153 -7.43 -6.10 -5.01
CA GLY A 153 -6.63 -5.41 -6.02
C GLY A 153 -5.17 -5.17 -5.63
N HIS A 154 -4.70 -5.64 -4.46
CA HIS A 154 -3.39 -5.29 -3.90
C HIS A 154 -2.17 -5.70 -4.77
N HIS A 155 -2.36 -6.59 -5.75
CA HIS A 155 -1.39 -6.90 -6.81
C HIS A 155 -1.59 -6.09 -8.11
N GLY A 156 -2.37 -5.02 -8.08
CA GLY A 156 -2.55 -4.09 -9.20
C GLY A 156 -3.68 -4.46 -10.19
N CYS A 157 -4.38 -5.58 -9.99
CA CYS A 157 -5.50 -5.99 -10.83
C CYS A 157 -6.80 -6.02 -10.04
N PHE A 158 -7.68 -5.04 -10.28
CA PHE A 158 -8.98 -4.98 -9.62
C PHE A 158 -9.97 -5.93 -10.30
N GLY A 159 -10.60 -6.79 -9.50
CA GLY A 159 -11.65 -7.69 -9.99
C GLY A 159 -12.93 -6.94 -10.39
N GLU A 160 -13.74 -7.57 -11.23
CA GLU A 160 -15.04 -7.04 -11.63
C GLU A 160 -16.04 -7.00 -10.46
N VAL A 161 -17.09 -6.19 -10.63
CA VAL A 161 -18.18 -6.09 -9.65
C VAL A 161 -18.90 -7.45 -9.52
N ILE A 162 -18.90 -7.99 -8.30
CA ILE A 162 -19.57 -9.26 -7.99
C ILE A 162 -21.07 -9.00 -7.78
N ALA A 163 -21.91 -9.61 -8.60
CA ALA A 163 -23.37 -9.49 -8.47
C ALA A 163 -23.84 -9.99 -7.09
N ARG A 164 -24.84 -9.32 -6.49
CA ARG A 164 -25.34 -9.61 -5.13
C ARG A 164 -25.62 -11.10 -4.88
N ARG A 165 -26.27 -11.79 -5.82
CA ARG A 165 -26.57 -13.23 -5.70
C ARG A 165 -25.30 -14.08 -5.50
N LYS A 166 -24.19 -13.67 -6.14
CA LYS A 166 -22.90 -14.34 -6.06
C LYS A 166 -22.16 -13.94 -4.76
N ALA A 167 -22.30 -12.70 -4.34
CA ALA A 167 -21.70 -12.19 -3.11
C ALA A 167 -22.31 -12.81 -1.84
N VAL A 168 -23.57 -13.22 -1.87
CA VAL A 168 -24.25 -13.87 -0.74
C VAL A 168 -23.71 -15.27 -0.49
N ASP A 169 -23.39 -16.02 -1.55
CA ASP A 169 -22.81 -17.37 -1.47
C ASP A 169 -21.68 -17.52 -2.50
N PRO A 170 -20.51 -16.97 -2.21
CA PRO A 170 -19.40 -16.97 -3.17
C PRO A 170 -18.89 -18.38 -3.49
N GLY A 171 -18.95 -19.32 -2.55
CA GLY A 171 -18.50 -20.70 -2.73
C GLY A 171 -19.30 -21.47 -3.79
N ALA A 172 -20.57 -21.13 -3.98
CA ALA A 172 -21.40 -21.73 -5.04
C ALA A 172 -20.99 -21.29 -6.46
N TYR A 173 -20.18 -20.23 -6.60
CA TYR A 173 -19.80 -19.65 -7.89
C TYR A 173 -18.30 -19.69 -8.16
N GLN A 174 -17.50 -19.96 -7.14
CA GLN A 174 -16.03 -20.01 -7.22
C GLN A 174 -15.52 -21.27 -6.52
N ALA A 175 -15.31 -22.33 -7.29
CA ALA A 175 -14.81 -23.60 -6.76
C ALA A 175 -13.45 -23.46 -6.08
N GLY A 176 -12.58 -22.58 -6.60
CA GLY A 176 -11.27 -22.29 -6.01
C GLY A 176 -11.31 -21.77 -4.56
N LEU A 177 -12.46 -21.32 -4.05
CA LEU A 177 -12.61 -20.94 -2.64
C LEU A 177 -12.60 -22.15 -1.69
N GLY A 178 -12.73 -23.38 -2.19
CA GLY A 178 -12.82 -24.58 -1.39
C GLY A 178 -14.16 -24.74 -0.66
N GLY A 179 -14.30 -25.83 0.10
CA GLY A 179 -15.52 -26.20 0.81
C GLY A 179 -15.74 -25.42 2.13
N ALA A 180 -16.67 -25.96 2.94
CA ALA A 180 -17.14 -25.32 4.17
C ALA A 180 -16.01 -25.09 5.22
N GLY A 181 -15.08 -26.03 5.37
CA GLY A 181 -13.94 -25.87 6.28
C GLY A 181 -13.04 -24.69 5.93
N TRP A 182 -12.78 -24.50 4.62
CA TRP A 182 -12.03 -23.34 4.09
C TRP A 182 -12.75 -22.03 4.35
N ALA A 183 -14.08 -22.01 4.12
CA ALA A 183 -14.90 -20.82 4.39
C ALA A 183 -14.91 -20.46 5.90
N GLU A 184 -15.01 -21.48 6.77
CA GLU A 184 -14.98 -21.29 8.21
C GLU A 184 -13.62 -20.76 8.69
N GLN A 185 -12.51 -21.22 8.11
CA GLN A 185 -11.20 -20.69 8.46
C GLN A 185 -11.03 -19.23 8.03
N ARG A 186 -11.53 -18.84 6.86
CA ARG A 186 -11.56 -17.41 6.48
C ARG A 186 -12.39 -16.59 7.48
N ARG A 187 -13.52 -17.11 7.95
CA ARG A 187 -14.34 -16.46 8.95
C ARG A 187 -13.62 -16.31 10.30
N LEU A 188 -12.92 -17.36 10.75
CA LEU A 188 -12.15 -17.33 12.00
C LEU A 188 -10.99 -16.34 11.93
N HIS A 189 -10.20 -16.37 10.85
CA HIS A 189 -9.12 -15.39 10.64
C HIS A 189 -9.65 -13.96 10.58
N PHE A 190 -10.75 -13.72 9.86
CA PHE A 190 -11.43 -12.42 9.85
C PHE A 190 -11.81 -11.96 11.26
N GLY A 191 -12.39 -12.85 12.04
CA GLY A 191 -12.80 -12.58 13.43
C GLY A 191 -11.62 -12.23 14.33
N GLU A 192 -10.52 -12.99 14.24
CA GLU A 192 -9.31 -12.75 15.03
C GLU A 192 -8.60 -11.45 14.64
N VAL A 193 -8.46 -11.15 13.35
CA VAL A 193 -7.91 -9.86 12.91
C VAL A 193 -8.77 -8.71 13.45
N ARG A 194 -10.12 -8.82 13.36
CA ARG A 194 -11.03 -7.83 13.90
C ARG A 194 -10.88 -7.65 15.41
N ARG A 195 -10.77 -8.73 16.15
CA ARG A 195 -10.60 -8.74 17.61
C ARG A 195 -9.30 -8.04 18.00
N VAL A 196 -8.20 -8.42 17.37
CA VAL A 196 -6.85 -7.97 17.75
C VAL A 196 -6.61 -6.52 17.34
N VAL A 197 -6.96 -6.14 16.10
CA VAL A 197 -6.73 -4.79 15.58
C VAL A 197 -7.75 -3.77 16.11
N GLY A 198 -8.97 -4.22 16.44
CA GLY A 198 -9.99 -3.36 17.01
C GLY A 198 -10.83 -2.55 16.01
N GLY A 199 -10.81 -2.87 14.71
CA GLY A 199 -11.57 -2.18 13.66
C GLY A 199 -13.06 -2.56 13.58
N GLY A 200 -13.74 -2.71 14.72
CA GLY A 200 -15.11 -3.22 14.78
C GLY A 200 -16.23 -2.24 14.43
N VAL A 201 -15.92 -0.96 14.30
CA VAL A 201 -16.91 0.07 13.93
C VAL A 201 -17.28 -0.08 12.45
N VAL A 202 -18.59 -0.03 12.17
CA VAL A 202 -19.12 -0.07 10.79
C VAL A 202 -19.18 1.37 10.28
N PRO A 203 -18.46 1.73 9.21
CA PRO A 203 -18.53 3.06 8.64
C PRO A 203 -19.91 3.32 8.02
N PRO A 204 -20.55 4.46 8.34
CA PRO A 204 -21.81 4.83 7.70
C PRO A 204 -21.63 5.39 6.28
N GLY A 205 -20.40 5.79 5.92
CA GLY A 205 -20.03 6.32 4.61
C GLY A 205 -19.20 5.35 3.78
N GLY A 206 -18.69 5.83 2.64
CA GLY A 206 -17.82 5.07 1.73
C GLY A 206 -16.64 5.93 1.28
N LEU A 207 -15.70 5.35 0.54
CA LEU A 207 -14.54 6.06 0.03
C LEU A 207 -14.80 6.63 -1.37
N SER A 208 -14.38 7.85 -1.63
CA SER A 208 -14.17 8.35 -2.98
C SER A 208 -13.04 7.56 -3.67
N ALA A 209 -12.95 7.66 -5.00
CA ALA A 209 -11.89 7.00 -5.75
C ALA A 209 -10.49 7.45 -5.28
N GLU A 210 -10.33 8.74 -4.99
CA GLU A 210 -9.06 9.31 -4.51
C GLU A 210 -8.67 8.76 -3.13
N ALA A 211 -9.61 8.73 -2.19
CA ALA A 211 -9.36 8.19 -0.86
C ALA A 211 -9.11 6.67 -0.93
N ALA A 212 -9.84 5.95 -1.78
CA ALA A 212 -9.64 4.51 -1.99
C ALA A 212 -8.23 4.20 -2.53
N VAL A 213 -7.74 4.96 -3.52
CA VAL A 213 -6.37 4.81 -4.06
C VAL A 213 -5.31 5.04 -2.98
N VAL A 214 -5.51 6.04 -2.11
CA VAL A 214 -4.56 6.31 -1.01
C VAL A 214 -4.56 5.16 -0.01
N VAL A 215 -5.73 4.70 0.43
CA VAL A 215 -5.83 3.55 1.35
C VAL A 215 -5.23 2.29 0.73
N HIS A 216 -5.52 2.05 -0.56
CA HIS A 216 -4.97 0.92 -1.32
C HIS A 216 -3.43 0.97 -1.37
N GLY A 217 -2.85 2.12 -1.70
CA GLY A 217 -1.40 2.31 -1.70
C GLY A 217 -0.75 2.00 -0.35
N LEU A 218 -1.37 2.41 0.76
CA LEU A 218 -0.89 2.07 2.10
C LEU A 218 -0.99 0.57 2.40
N VAL A 219 -2.04 -0.11 1.92
CA VAL A 219 -2.17 -1.58 2.06
C VAL A 219 -1.03 -2.29 1.34
N VAL A 220 -0.76 -1.90 0.08
CA VAL A 220 0.35 -2.46 -0.72
C VAL A 220 1.70 -2.24 -0.03
N PHE A 221 1.97 -1.02 0.45
CA PHE A 221 3.21 -0.74 1.18
C PHE A 221 3.30 -1.54 2.49
N ALA A 222 2.20 -1.68 3.21
CA ALA A 222 2.17 -2.45 4.45
C ALA A 222 2.48 -3.94 4.22
N ASP A 223 1.89 -4.55 3.18
CA ASP A 223 2.20 -5.92 2.77
C ASP A 223 3.68 -6.07 2.40
N TRP A 224 4.20 -5.20 1.53
CA TRP A 224 5.59 -5.29 1.09
C TRP A 224 6.59 -5.17 2.25
N LEU A 225 6.38 -4.24 3.17
CA LEU A 225 7.24 -4.07 4.33
C LEU A 225 7.14 -5.26 5.29
N ALA A 226 5.92 -5.76 5.53
CA ALA A 226 5.67 -6.91 6.40
C ALA A 226 6.10 -8.26 5.78
N SER A 227 6.47 -8.28 4.49
CA SER A 227 6.89 -9.48 3.76
C SER A 227 8.39 -9.73 3.78
N GLY A 228 9.20 -8.77 4.22
CA GLY A 228 10.66 -8.89 4.23
C GLY A 228 11.18 -9.94 5.23
N ALA A 229 12.14 -10.78 4.82
CA ALA A 229 12.74 -11.79 5.71
C ALA A 229 13.32 -11.18 7.00
N GLY A 230 13.91 -10.00 6.92
CA GLY A 230 14.42 -9.26 8.09
C GLY A 230 13.35 -8.88 9.11
N TRP A 231 12.10 -8.74 8.66
CA TRP A 231 10.95 -8.52 9.53
C TRP A 231 10.38 -9.82 10.07
N ILE A 232 10.19 -10.83 9.20
CA ILE A 232 9.52 -12.09 9.52
C ILE A 232 10.36 -12.99 10.43
N VAL A 233 11.64 -13.24 10.08
CA VAL A 233 12.47 -14.24 10.76
C VAL A 233 12.54 -14.04 12.29
N PRO A 234 12.74 -12.81 12.81
CA PRO A 234 12.74 -12.59 14.27
C PRO A 234 11.37 -12.80 14.94
N ARG A 235 10.29 -12.89 14.15
CA ARG A 235 8.90 -13.02 14.62
C ARG A 235 8.29 -14.37 14.34
N MET A 236 9.05 -15.30 13.76
CA MET A 236 8.54 -16.65 13.50
C MET A 236 8.11 -17.32 14.79
N PRO A 237 6.87 -17.86 14.83
CA PRO A 237 6.41 -18.61 15.98
C PRO A 237 7.32 -19.79 16.32
N GLY A 238 7.52 -20.03 17.60
CA GLY A 238 8.27 -21.19 18.08
C GLY A 238 7.51 -22.50 17.96
N VAL A 239 8.20 -23.59 18.22
CA VAL A 239 7.59 -24.94 18.24
C VAL A 239 6.47 -25.01 19.29
N GLY A 240 5.30 -25.53 18.90
CA GLY A 240 4.13 -25.65 19.76
C GLY A 240 3.22 -24.43 19.81
N TRP A 241 3.51 -23.40 19.01
CA TRP A 241 2.63 -22.25 18.86
C TRP A 241 1.28 -22.68 18.25
N SER A 242 0.19 -22.31 18.91
CA SER A 242 -1.16 -22.76 18.59
C SER A 242 -2.05 -21.68 17.97
N GLY A 243 -1.63 -20.41 17.99
CA GLY A 243 -2.47 -19.29 17.61
C GLY A 243 -3.58 -18.99 18.63
N SER A 244 -3.37 -19.32 19.89
CA SER A 244 -4.30 -18.94 20.97
C SER A 244 -4.43 -17.42 21.05
N ALA A 245 -5.53 -16.94 21.62
CA ALA A 245 -5.78 -15.51 21.76
C ALA A 245 -4.60 -14.77 22.43
N ALA A 246 -4.02 -15.35 23.48
CA ALA A 246 -2.89 -14.75 24.19
C ALA A 246 -1.62 -14.70 23.32
N GLU A 247 -1.38 -15.73 22.50
CA GLU A 247 -0.24 -15.77 21.57
C GLU A 247 -0.41 -14.75 20.43
N LEU A 248 -1.63 -14.60 19.91
CA LEU A 248 -1.96 -13.59 18.90
C LEU A 248 -1.81 -12.16 19.47
N ASP A 249 -2.25 -11.94 20.70
CA ASP A 249 -2.12 -10.64 21.38
C ASP A 249 -0.64 -10.30 21.61
N ALA A 250 0.18 -11.29 22.00
CA ALA A 250 1.62 -11.13 22.17
C ALA A 250 2.32 -10.84 20.82
N HIS A 251 1.94 -11.56 19.76
CA HIS A 251 2.46 -11.31 18.40
C HIS A 251 2.11 -9.89 17.94
N TRP A 252 0.86 -9.48 18.10
CA TRP A 252 0.39 -8.13 17.78
C TRP A 252 1.17 -7.04 18.52
N ALA A 253 1.37 -7.21 19.82
CA ALA A 253 2.17 -6.27 20.62
C ALA A 253 3.61 -6.14 20.10
N ALA A 254 4.24 -7.26 19.73
CA ALA A 254 5.58 -7.27 19.15
C ALA A 254 5.61 -6.63 17.76
N ALA A 255 4.60 -6.86 16.93
CA ALA A 255 4.45 -6.23 15.62
C ALA A 255 4.29 -4.71 15.75
N CYS A 256 3.39 -4.24 16.62
CA CYS A 256 3.18 -2.81 16.88
C CYS A 256 4.45 -2.13 17.43
N ALA A 257 5.20 -2.80 18.29
CA ALA A 257 6.46 -2.27 18.82
C ALA A 257 7.56 -2.15 17.74
N GLY A 258 7.61 -3.09 16.79
CA GLY A 258 8.62 -3.13 15.74
C GLY A 258 8.30 -2.27 14.51
N ALA A 259 7.01 -2.10 14.17
CA ALA A 259 6.57 -1.45 12.94
C ALA A 259 7.11 -0.01 12.74
N PRO A 260 7.24 0.85 13.78
CA PRO A 260 7.85 2.16 13.61
C PRO A 260 9.32 2.10 13.14
N GLY A 261 10.08 1.12 13.62
CA GLY A 261 11.46 0.88 13.16
C GLY A 261 11.52 0.44 11.71
N LEU A 262 10.61 -0.44 11.30
CA LEU A 262 10.51 -0.91 9.93
C LEU A 262 10.15 0.22 8.95
N VAL A 263 9.12 1.02 9.27
CA VAL A 263 8.67 2.14 8.41
C VAL A 263 9.75 3.22 8.30
N ARG A 264 10.45 3.55 9.39
CA ARG A 264 11.59 4.47 9.35
C ARG A 264 12.74 3.90 8.52
N GLY A 265 13.06 2.60 8.68
CA GLY A 265 14.08 1.93 7.87
C GLY A 265 13.78 1.95 6.38
N ALA A 266 12.50 1.92 6.00
CA ALA A 266 12.05 2.08 4.61
C ALA A 266 12.09 3.55 4.12
N ARG A 267 12.43 4.50 5.01
CA ARG A 267 12.56 5.94 4.69
C ARG A 267 11.33 6.56 4.06
N LEU A 268 10.17 6.07 4.42
CA LEU A 268 8.86 6.63 4.06
C LEU A 268 8.43 7.75 5.00
N GLY A 269 9.36 8.21 5.85
CA GLY A 269 9.15 9.29 6.79
C GLY A 269 8.81 10.63 6.13
N ARG A 270 8.32 11.53 6.95
CA ARG A 270 7.88 12.85 6.47
C ARG A 270 9.07 13.69 6.06
N VAL A 271 9.09 14.11 4.80
CA VAL A 271 9.93 15.20 4.35
C VAL A 271 9.11 16.49 4.45
N GLY A 272 9.68 17.52 5.02
CA GLY A 272 9.10 18.86 5.09
C GLY A 272 9.87 19.83 4.23
N PHE A 273 9.20 20.94 3.86
CA PHE A 273 9.85 22.09 3.23
C PHE A 273 10.19 23.13 4.28
N PRO A 274 11.35 23.83 4.17
CA PRO A 274 11.84 24.73 5.20
C PRO A 274 10.95 25.98 5.33
N GLU A 275 10.83 26.51 6.54
CA GLU A 275 10.05 27.70 6.84
C GLU A 275 10.95 28.91 7.12
N GLY A 276 10.39 30.12 7.02
CA GLY A 276 11.06 31.38 7.35
C GLY A 276 12.37 31.58 6.59
N GLU A 277 13.41 31.98 7.30
CA GLU A 277 14.74 32.25 6.74
C GLU A 277 15.36 31.05 6.01
N ALA A 278 15.11 29.83 6.47
CA ALA A 278 15.65 28.62 5.84
C ALA A 278 15.06 28.37 4.43
N GLY A 279 13.91 28.92 4.13
CA GLY A 279 13.25 28.85 2.82
C GLY A 279 13.65 29.95 1.85
N ARG A 280 14.52 30.89 2.24
CA ARG A 280 14.99 31.92 1.33
C ARG A 280 15.93 31.38 0.26
N PHE A 281 15.93 31.99 -0.92
CA PHE A 281 16.69 31.55 -2.08
C PHE A 281 18.18 31.35 -1.77
N GLU A 282 18.80 32.26 -1.04
CA GLU A 282 20.23 32.21 -0.66
C GLU A 282 20.56 31.07 0.31
N ARG A 283 19.57 30.49 0.96
CA ARG A 283 19.73 29.29 1.77
C ARG A 283 19.56 28.01 0.98
N LEU A 284 18.70 28.07 -0.06
CA LEU A 284 18.45 26.93 -0.97
C LEU A 284 19.60 26.74 -1.98
N PHE A 285 20.21 27.85 -2.41
CA PHE A 285 21.23 27.84 -3.46
C PHE A 285 22.52 28.57 -3.02
N PRO A 286 23.70 28.19 -3.54
CA PRO A 286 24.99 28.76 -3.14
C PRO A 286 25.33 30.09 -3.87
N PHE A 287 24.36 30.74 -4.51
CA PHE A 287 24.52 31.94 -5.30
C PHE A 287 23.32 32.87 -5.15
N ALA A 288 23.50 34.15 -5.49
CA ALA A 288 22.41 35.11 -5.45
C ALA A 288 21.39 34.87 -6.59
N PRO A 289 20.10 35.16 -6.35
CA PRO A 289 19.07 35.00 -7.37
C PRO A 289 19.25 36.03 -8.50
N ASN A 290 18.94 35.59 -9.74
CA ASN A 290 18.70 36.54 -10.84
C ASN A 290 17.27 37.10 -10.76
N ALA A 291 16.89 38.01 -11.66
CA ALA A 291 15.59 38.67 -11.62
C ALA A 291 14.41 37.68 -11.64
N LEU A 292 14.45 36.66 -12.52
CA LEU A 292 13.41 35.60 -12.57
C LEU A 292 13.29 34.83 -11.25
N GLN A 293 14.41 34.45 -10.69
CA GLN A 293 14.48 33.66 -9.45
C GLN A 293 14.03 34.48 -8.26
N GLN A 294 14.38 35.79 -8.24
CA GLN A 294 13.94 36.74 -7.22
C GLN A 294 12.41 36.95 -7.30
N ASP A 295 11.86 37.18 -8.48
CA ASP A 295 10.41 37.31 -8.67
C ASP A 295 9.65 36.07 -8.16
N VAL A 296 10.11 34.88 -8.50
CA VAL A 296 9.51 33.63 -8.00
C VAL A 296 9.59 33.53 -6.49
N ALA A 297 10.74 33.84 -5.89
CA ALA A 297 10.95 33.72 -4.46
C ALA A 297 10.14 34.74 -3.64
N GLU A 298 9.96 35.97 -4.15
CA GLU A 298 9.27 37.06 -3.45
C GLU A 298 7.77 37.08 -3.68
N VAL A 299 7.32 36.82 -4.92
CA VAL A 299 5.91 36.99 -5.31
C VAL A 299 5.09 35.74 -5.07
N LEU A 300 5.66 34.54 -5.39
CA LEU A 300 4.91 33.30 -5.35
C LEU A 300 4.34 32.94 -3.97
N PRO A 301 5.07 33.10 -2.84
CA PRO A 301 4.51 32.78 -1.53
C PRO A 301 3.21 33.55 -1.21
N GLY A 302 3.11 34.81 -1.63
CA GLY A 302 1.90 35.59 -1.44
C GLY A 302 0.74 35.15 -2.33
N LEU A 303 1.01 34.64 -3.54
CA LEU A 303 -0.02 34.14 -4.45
C LEU A 303 -0.58 32.76 -4.05
N VAL A 304 0.24 31.94 -3.46
CA VAL A 304 -0.13 30.57 -3.07
C VAL A 304 -0.84 30.52 -1.71
N GLY A 305 -0.60 31.51 -0.85
CA GLY A 305 -0.89 31.54 0.59
C GLY A 305 -2.18 30.90 1.06
N GLU A 306 -3.35 31.32 0.60
CA GLU A 306 -4.63 30.81 1.07
C GLU A 306 -5.14 29.58 0.30
N GLN A 307 -4.70 29.37 -0.93
CA GLN A 307 -5.18 28.26 -1.78
C GLN A 307 -4.44 26.96 -1.55
N GLY A 308 -3.25 26.99 -0.96
CA GLY A 308 -2.46 25.81 -0.57
C GLY A 308 -1.90 24.97 -1.73
N SER A 309 -2.28 25.25 -2.99
CA SER A 309 -1.81 24.53 -4.18
C SER A 309 -1.95 25.41 -5.43
N GLY A 310 -1.27 25.02 -6.52
CA GLY A 310 -1.37 25.77 -7.77
C GLY A 310 -0.45 25.20 -8.86
N LEU A 311 -0.59 25.76 -10.07
CA LEU A 311 0.28 25.51 -11.20
C LEU A 311 1.12 26.76 -11.46
N VAL A 312 2.44 26.60 -11.47
CA VAL A 312 3.39 27.67 -11.84
C VAL A 312 4.00 27.32 -13.18
N LEU A 313 3.82 28.17 -14.17
CA LEU A 313 4.44 28.06 -15.49
C LEU A 313 5.58 29.09 -15.60
N VAL A 314 6.81 28.57 -15.75
CA VAL A 314 8.01 29.41 -15.93
C VAL A 314 8.50 29.30 -17.36
N THR A 315 8.47 30.41 -18.09
CA THR A 315 8.97 30.53 -19.46
C THR A 315 10.13 31.53 -19.51
N ALA A 316 11.31 31.05 -19.87
CA ALA A 316 12.52 31.85 -19.99
C ALA A 316 13.50 31.20 -20.99
N PRO A 317 14.46 31.95 -21.56
CA PRO A 317 15.50 31.44 -22.42
C PRO A 317 16.35 30.31 -21.74
N THR A 318 17.07 29.55 -22.57
CA THR A 318 18.01 28.55 -22.04
C THR A 318 19.16 29.24 -21.31
N GLY A 319 19.50 28.77 -20.11
CA GLY A 319 20.55 29.38 -19.28
C GLY A 319 20.05 30.35 -18.22
N ASP A 320 18.80 30.83 -18.27
CA ASP A 320 18.24 31.81 -17.34
C ASP A 320 17.85 31.26 -15.96
N GLY A 321 18.36 30.10 -15.58
CA GLY A 321 18.15 29.56 -14.21
C GLY A 321 16.74 29.07 -13.92
N LYS A 322 15.98 28.60 -14.96
CA LYS A 322 14.63 28.04 -14.80
C LYS A 322 14.54 26.90 -13.77
N THR A 323 15.58 26.07 -13.70
CA THR A 323 15.62 24.93 -12.77
C THR A 323 15.57 25.38 -11.33
N GLU A 324 16.36 26.36 -10.97
CA GLU A 324 16.42 26.91 -9.61
C GLU A 324 15.14 27.69 -9.30
N ALA A 325 14.59 28.42 -10.26
CA ALA A 325 13.28 29.06 -10.12
C ALA A 325 12.17 28.03 -9.85
N ALA A 326 12.16 26.91 -10.59
CA ALA A 326 11.20 25.82 -10.38
C ALA A 326 11.39 25.12 -9.02
N LEU A 327 12.62 24.92 -8.57
CA LEU A 327 12.90 24.34 -7.25
C LEU A 327 12.52 25.29 -6.11
N ALA A 328 12.76 26.61 -6.27
CA ALA A 328 12.27 27.61 -5.32
C ALA A 328 10.74 27.67 -5.26
N ALA A 329 10.08 27.58 -6.42
CA ALA A 329 8.62 27.47 -6.51
C ALA A 329 8.10 26.22 -5.81
N ALA A 330 8.80 25.08 -5.95
CA ALA A 330 8.45 23.84 -5.28
C ALA A 330 8.50 23.95 -3.75
N VAL A 331 9.43 24.73 -3.20
CA VAL A 331 9.47 25.03 -1.75
C VAL A 331 8.24 25.81 -1.31
N ALA A 332 7.88 26.86 -2.05
CA ALA A 332 6.71 27.69 -1.73
C ALA A 332 5.40 26.88 -1.80
N LEU A 333 5.20 26.13 -2.90
CA LEU A 333 4.05 25.26 -3.09
C LEU A 333 4.01 24.11 -2.08
N GLY A 334 5.16 23.47 -1.84
CA GLY A 334 5.29 22.36 -0.91
C GLY A 334 4.92 22.75 0.53
N ARG A 335 5.32 23.93 0.95
CA ARG A 335 4.94 24.51 2.26
C ARG A 335 3.45 24.76 2.35
N ALA A 336 2.90 25.47 1.37
CA ALA A 336 1.50 25.84 1.36
C ALA A 336 0.56 24.64 1.29
N SER A 337 0.94 23.60 0.52
CA SER A 337 0.14 22.37 0.36
C SER A 337 0.39 21.33 1.46
N GLY A 338 1.42 21.51 2.29
CA GLY A 338 1.87 20.46 3.22
C GLY A 338 2.42 19.22 2.50
N ALA A 339 2.99 19.41 1.29
CA ALA A 339 3.59 18.33 0.51
C ALA A 339 4.74 17.67 1.28
N ARG A 340 4.97 16.39 1.00
CA ARG A 340 5.93 15.55 1.75
C ARG A 340 7.02 14.97 0.86
N GLY A 341 7.13 15.46 -0.33
CA GLY A 341 8.13 15.03 -1.30
C GLY A 341 8.13 15.94 -2.51
N LEU A 342 9.13 15.74 -3.35
CA LEU A 342 9.31 16.42 -4.61
C LEU A 342 9.48 15.38 -5.71
N PHE A 343 8.68 15.47 -6.76
CA PHE A 343 8.86 14.70 -7.97
C PHE A 343 9.39 15.62 -9.08
N PHE A 344 10.57 15.29 -9.60
CA PHE A 344 11.23 16.08 -10.64
C PHE A 344 11.26 15.28 -11.95
N ALA A 345 10.39 15.62 -12.90
CA ALA A 345 10.25 14.91 -14.17
C ALA A 345 11.05 15.57 -15.29
N LEU A 346 11.74 14.77 -16.08
CA LEU A 346 12.54 15.17 -17.22
C LEU A 346 12.24 14.30 -18.44
N PRO A 347 12.35 14.83 -19.66
CA PRO A 347 11.90 14.12 -20.87
C PRO A 347 12.81 12.98 -21.29
N THR A 348 14.07 12.93 -20.84
CA THR A 348 15.01 11.89 -21.23
C THR A 348 15.82 11.34 -20.05
N MET A 349 16.27 10.08 -20.14
CA MET A 349 17.14 9.44 -19.14
C MET A 349 18.43 10.24 -18.92
N ALA A 350 19.09 10.68 -19.99
CA ALA A 350 20.34 11.43 -19.89
C ALA A 350 20.18 12.76 -19.13
N THR A 351 19.06 13.46 -19.32
CA THR A 351 18.77 14.68 -18.55
C THR A 351 18.43 14.37 -17.10
N ALA A 352 17.77 13.24 -16.83
CA ALA A 352 17.46 12.80 -15.46
C ALA A 352 18.76 12.45 -14.71
N ASP A 353 19.67 11.71 -15.32
CA ASP A 353 21.00 11.41 -14.76
C ASP A 353 21.80 12.68 -14.46
N ALA A 354 21.87 13.59 -15.40
CA ALA A 354 22.60 14.86 -15.26
C ALA A 354 22.03 15.75 -14.17
N MET A 355 20.71 15.72 -13.95
CA MET A 355 20.02 16.53 -12.95
C MET A 355 20.01 15.91 -11.55
N PHE A 356 20.22 14.60 -11.42
CA PHE A 356 20.13 13.89 -10.15
C PHE A 356 21.01 14.50 -9.06
N GLY A 357 22.29 14.77 -9.36
CA GLY A 357 23.21 15.37 -8.40
C GLY A 357 22.75 16.76 -7.92
N ARG A 358 22.28 17.61 -8.85
CA ARG A 358 21.78 18.96 -8.52
C ARG A 358 20.53 18.93 -7.64
N VAL A 359 19.60 18.01 -7.95
CA VAL A 359 18.39 17.82 -7.12
C VAL A 359 18.76 17.23 -5.77
N ALA A 360 19.76 16.33 -5.70
CA ALA A 360 20.27 15.78 -4.44
C ALA A 360 20.87 16.85 -3.53
N GLU A 361 21.71 17.73 -4.07
CA GLU A 361 22.27 18.87 -3.33
C GLU A 361 21.17 19.82 -2.84
N PHE A 362 20.23 20.17 -3.72
CA PHE A 362 19.08 20.98 -3.34
C PHE A 362 18.27 20.32 -2.23
N ALA A 363 17.92 19.03 -2.36
CA ALA A 363 17.19 18.28 -1.35
C ALA A 363 17.97 18.25 -0.01
N GLY A 364 19.29 18.15 -0.06
CA GLY A 364 20.17 18.23 1.11
C GLY A 364 20.07 19.56 1.88
N ARG A 365 19.87 20.65 1.18
CA ARG A 365 19.74 22.00 1.76
C ARG A 365 18.31 22.38 2.11
N ALA A 366 17.36 22.00 1.24
CA ALA A 366 16.00 22.52 1.26
C ALA A 366 14.99 21.61 1.97
N LEU A 367 15.25 20.32 2.12
CA LEU A 367 14.28 19.41 2.71
C LEU A 367 14.65 19.08 4.15
N VAL A 368 13.63 19.02 5.02
CA VAL A 368 13.77 18.73 6.44
C VAL A 368 13.18 17.36 6.72
N GLY A 369 13.82 16.55 7.58
CA GLY A 369 13.38 15.21 7.93
C GLY A 369 14.16 14.10 7.21
N GLU A 370 13.64 12.89 7.27
CA GLU A 370 14.23 11.74 6.57
C GLU A 370 14.02 11.87 5.07
N ARG A 371 15.11 11.80 4.32
CA ARG A 371 15.13 12.00 2.87
C ARG A 371 15.53 10.74 2.17
N ALA A 372 14.66 10.24 1.27
CA ALA A 372 15.00 9.24 0.29
C ALA A 372 15.02 9.90 -1.10
N LEU A 373 16.07 9.69 -1.86
CA LEU A 373 16.18 10.18 -3.23
C LEU A 373 16.29 9.01 -4.17
N MET A 374 15.43 8.98 -5.20
CA MET A 374 15.34 7.90 -6.16
C MET A 374 15.43 8.44 -7.58
N LEU A 375 16.24 7.79 -8.41
CA LEU A 375 16.29 8.00 -9.85
C LEU A 375 15.43 6.94 -10.53
N LEU A 376 14.41 7.37 -11.30
CA LEU A 376 13.44 6.48 -11.92
C LEU A 376 13.47 6.60 -13.45
N HIS A 377 14.08 5.63 -14.12
CA HIS A 377 13.97 5.39 -15.56
C HIS A 377 14.47 3.98 -15.88
N SER A 378 14.19 3.48 -17.09
CA SER A 378 14.50 2.10 -17.50
C SER A 378 15.99 1.72 -17.43
N GLY A 379 16.90 2.69 -17.51
CA GLY A 379 18.36 2.51 -17.41
C GLY A 379 18.97 2.91 -16.05
N ALA A 380 18.16 3.25 -15.04
CA ALA A 380 18.66 3.77 -13.75
C ALA A 380 19.64 2.81 -13.04
N TRP A 381 19.47 1.51 -13.20
CA TRP A 381 20.36 0.48 -12.64
C TRP A 381 21.76 0.44 -13.26
N LEU A 382 21.95 1.01 -14.47
CA LEU A 382 23.23 1.18 -15.13
C LEU A 382 23.91 2.51 -14.78
N SER A 383 23.19 3.42 -14.14
CA SER A 383 23.71 4.76 -13.84
C SER A 383 24.73 4.69 -12.71
N SER A 384 25.95 5.20 -12.97
CA SER A 384 26.99 5.35 -11.94
C SER A 384 26.55 6.28 -10.80
N VAL A 385 25.54 7.10 -11.02
CA VAL A 385 24.94 7.98 -10.00
C VAL A 385 24.24 7.18 -8.89
N MET A 386 23.85 5.94 -9.18
CA MET A 386 23.24 5.00 -8.22
C MET A 386 24.26 4.11 -7.49
N ASP A 387 25.56 4.39 -7.58
CA ASP A 387 26.58 3.61 -6.89
C ASP A 387 26.33 3.60 -5.36
N PRO A 388 26.19 2.40 -4.76
CA PRO A 388 25.84 2.25 -3.35
C PRO A 388 26.93 2.72 -2.38
N ALA A 389 28.16 2.94 -2.83
CA ALA A 389 29.27 3.38 -2.00
C ALA A 389 29.34 4.91 -1.80
N GLY A 390 28.57 5.69 -2.54
CA GLY A 390 28.63 7.14 -2.54
C GLY A 390 27.45 7.79 -1.78
N VAL A 391 27.71 8.34 -0.61
CA VAL A 391 26.82 9.29 0.05
C VAL A 391 27.03 10.66 -0.58
N VAL A 392 26.05 11.18 -1.30
CA VAL A 392 26.06 12.56 -1.80
C VAL A 392 25.23 13.41 -0.86
N GLY A 393 25.88 14.33 -0.14
CA GLY A 393 25.22 15.40 0.60
C GLY A 393 24.25 14.96 1.72
N GLY A 394 24.52 13.84 2.42
CA GLY A 394 23.68 13.37 3.54
C GLY A 394 22.31 12.82 3.10
N VAL A 395 22.14 12.54 1.81
CA VAL A 395 20.97 11.87 1.26
C VAL A 395 21.31 10.42 0.99
N ASP A 396 20.75 9.51 1.77
CA ASP A 396 20.94 8.08 1.55
C ASP A 396 20.17 7.61 0.30
N ARG A 397 20.81 6.75 -0.48
CA ARG A 397 20.22 6.17 -1.70
C ARG A 397 19.49 4.88 -1.39
N TRP A 398 18.26 4.78 -1.87
CA TRP A 398 17.49 3.55 -1.77
C TRP A 398 17.82 2.61 -2.94
N ARG A 399 18.17 1.35 -2.67
CA ARG A 399 18.24 0.33 -3.69
C ARG A 399 16.82 -0.20 -3.97
N VAL A 400 16.28 0.10 -5.14
CA VAL A 400 15.21 -0.71 -5.70
C VAL A 400 15.90 -1.98 -6.23
N GLY A 401 15.87 -3.06 -5.51
CA GLY A 401 16.56 -4.24 -5.99
C GLY A 401 16.54 -5.48 -5.11
N GLU A 402 15.88 -5.43 -3.96
CA GLU A 402 15.55 -6.64 -3.21
C GLU A 402 14.07 -6.66 -2.84
N ALA A 403 13.21 -6.31 -3.79
CA ALA A 403 11.87 -6.84 -3.78
C ALA A 403 12.03 -8.34 -4.06
N VAL A 404 11.80 -9.16 -3.07
CA VAL A 404 11.61 -10.60 -3.26
C VAL A 404 10.57 -10.74 -4.37
N PRO A 405 10.85 -11.43 -5.48
CA PRO A 405 9.84 -11.62 -6.52
C PRO A 405 8.64 -12.27 -5.85
N ASP A 406 7.48 -11.64 -5.99
CA ASP A 406 6.22 -12.26 -5.55
C ASP A 406 6.05 -13.51 -6.42
N GLU A 407 6.04 -14.69 -5.79
CA GLU A 407 5.92 -15.96 -6.49
C GLU A 407 4.57 -16.00 -7.22
N GLY A 408 4.60 -15.78 -8.50
CA GLY A 408 3.46 -15.80 -9.40
C GLY A 408 3.24 -14.50 -10.19
N ALA A 409 4.06 -13.48 -10.01
CA ALA A 409 4.22 -12.53 -11.07
C ALA A 409 4.99 -13.26 -12.21
N GLU A 410 4.24 -13.89 -13.14
CA GLU A 410 4.74 -13.87 -14.51
C GLU A 410 5.14 -12.41 -14.73
N VAL A 411 6.44 -12.19 -14.94
CA VAL A 411 6.96 -10.92 -15.44
C VAL A 411 6.15 -10.68 -16.71
N ALA A 412 5.05 -9.93 -16.58
CA ALA A 412 4.47 -9.31 -17.75
C ALA A 412 5.67 -8.54 -18.29
N GLU A 413 6.22 -9.02 -19.42
CA GLU A 413 7.29 -8.35 -20.12
C GLU A 413 6.90 -6.88 -20.09
N ALA A 414 7.74 -6.08 -19.45
CA ALA A 414 7.53 -4.66 -19.38
C ALA A 414 7.44 -4.22 -20.83
N GLY A 415 6.21 -4.02 -21.30
CA GLY A 415 5.95 -3.62 -22.66
C GLY A 415 6.81 -2.38 -22.86
N VAL A 416 7.78 -2.47 -23.74
CA VAL A 416 8.58 -1.35 -24.17
C VAL A 416 7.59 -0.30 -24.63
N PHE A 417 7.34 0.70 -23.81
CA PHE A 417 6.64 1.91 -24.23
C PHE A 417 7.58 2.60 -25.24
N SER A 418 7.50 2.13 -26.49
CA SER A 418 8.02 2.86 -27.62
C SER A 418 7.26 4.18 -27.71
N GLY A 419 8.01 5.28 -27.67
CA GLY A 419 7.55 6.65 -27.60
C GLY A 419 6.31 6.97 -28.43
N GLY A 420 5.18 7.00 -27.76
CA GLY A 420 3.96 7.66 -28.21
C GLY A 420 3.83 8.95 -27.39
N SER A 421 3.62 10.07 -28.06
CA SER A 421 3.29 11.33 -27.44
C SER A 421 2.10 11.11 -26.48
N VAL A 422 2.29 11.42 -25.20
CA VAL A 422 1.18 11.50 -24.25
C VAL A 422 0.39 12.75 -24.62
N THR A 423 -0.64 12.58 -25.44
CA THR A 423 -1.73 13.56 -25.52
C THR A 423 -2.46 13.48 -24.19
N ALA A 424 -2.73 14.64 -23.57
CA ALA A 424 -3.50 14.75 -22.36
C ALA A 424 -4.81 13.97 -22.53
N VAL A 425 -4.95 12.85 -21.81
CA VAL A 425 -6.23 12.17 -21.67
C VAL A 425 -6.99 12.99 -20.64
N GLU A 426 -8.06 13.66 -21.07
CA GLU A 426 -8.97 14.35 -20.19
C GLU A 426 -9.43 13.38 -19.09
N ALA A 427 -9.33 13.81 -17.84
CA ALA A 427 -9.68 13.02 -16.65
C ALA A 427 -11.16 12.60 -16.59
N ASP A 428 -12.00 13.11 -17.49
CA ASP A 428 -13.43 12.79 -17.61
C ASP A 428 -13.74 11.40 -18.21
N GLY A 429 -12.79 10.74 -18.85
CA GLY A 429 -13.03 9.43 -19.50
C GLY A 429 -13.18 8.27 -18.52
N TRP A 430 -12.62 8.36 -17.34
CA TRP A 430 -12.67 7.26 -16.34
C TRP A 430 -13.97 7.23 -15.54
N LEU A 431 -14.63 8.36 -15.38
CA LEU A 431 -15.91 8.44 -14.66
C LEU A 431 -17.13 8.02 -15.48
N ARG A 432 -17.02 7.86 -16.80
CA ARG A 432 -18.16 7.53 -17.67
C ARG A 432 -18.28 6.06 -18.09
N SER A 433 -17.29 5.22 -17.87
CA SER A 433 -17.39 3.78 -18.20
C SER A 433 -18.14 2.93 -17.17
N GLY A 434 -18.56 3.51 -16.05
CA GLY A 434 -19.35 2.84 -15.02
C GLY A 434 -20.87 3.04 -15.11
N ALA A 435 -21.38 3.72 -16.14
CA ALA A 435 -22.81 4.02 -16.31
C ALA A 435 -23.35 3.50 -17.65
N ARG A 436 -23.36 2.16 -17.81
CA ARG A 436 -24.34 1.48 -18.70
C ARG A 436 -24.61 0.07 -18.19
#